data_6d1a717154ce9225b6981de834c5ff44
#
_entry.id   6d1a717154ce9225b6981de834c5ff44
#
_cell.length_a   1.000
_cell.length_b   1.000
_cell.length_c   1.000
_cell.angle_alpha   90.00
_cell.angle_beta   90.00
_cell.angle_gamma   90.00
#
_symmetry.space_group_name_H-M   'P 1'
#
loop_
_entity.id
_entity.type
_entity.pdbx_description
1 polymer ?
#
loop_
_entity_poly.entity_id
_entity_poly.type
_entity_poly.pdbx_seq_one_letter_code
_entity_poly.pdbx_strand_id
1 'polypeptide(L)'
;MKLIDHVLKIRGLIQQAIDNRFSRLGLQEEAMPVETLSDEQQTKRRVLDTIIATHQAAMGNYAEARKEAIKECVFTLFNRLAAVKVMEDRELFPEVIRRRAEHGNLSYSHKMWLEEHPEERAAERMGLKNFLRDKFAELFDDFGIPLFKADHPYAILPTADELDEIITAFNSIELNEQCGEDIWKGDDILGWMYENFNAVEKVQLKESGEKIEYDKVFLQSQIYTPQWVVKFLVDNTLGKQYLEMYPDSRFMIDEETGKTKYLIANAQSCVCASLSLMASLTSSSSTLPVVVVTFLFMPSPCSMICM
;
A
#
# COMPACT_ATOMS: atom_id res chain seq x y z
N MET A 1 -4.94 -19.76 -9.11
CA MET A 1 -4.41 -19.36 -7.80
C MET A 1 -5.26 -18.20 -7.28
N LYS A 2 -5.70 -18.21 -6.02
CA LYS A 2 -6.52 -17.11 -5.48
C LYS A 2 -5.65 -15.88 -5.21
N LEU A 3 -6.26 -14.69 -5.12
CA LEU A 3 -5.53 -13.45 -4.81
C LEU A 3 -4.69 -13.57 -3.52
N ILE A 4 -5.24 -14.22 -2.49
CA ILE A 4 -4.53 -14.46 -1.23
C ILE A 4 -3.19 -15.19 -1.44
N ASP A 5 -3.16 -16.19 -2.31
CA ASP A 5 -1.93 -16.97 -2.55
C ASP A 5 -0.86 -16.12 -3.23
N HIS A 6 -1.27 -15.21 -4.14
CA HIS A 6 -0.36 -14.25 -4.77
C HIS A 6 0.18 -13.24 -3.77
N VAL A 7 -0.68 -12.67 -2.92
CA VAL A 7 -0.28 -11.69 -1.89
C VAL A 7 0.71 -12.33 -0.91
N LEU A 8 0.44 -13.54 -0.44
CA LEU A 8 1.32 -14.26 0.49
C LEU A 8 2.65 -14.64 -0.17
N LYS A 9 2.65 -15.02 -1.45
CA LYS A 9 3.88 -15.28 -2.22
C LYS A 9 4.73 -14.02 -2.33
N ILE A 10 4.13 -12.89 -2.75
CA ILE A 10 4.83 -11.61 -2.89
C ILE A 10 5.39 -11.17 -1.54
N ARG A 11 4.59 -11.25 -0.47
CA ARG A 11 5.04 -10.94 0.88
C ARG A 11 6.24 -11.80 1.29
N GLY A 12 6.20 -13.11 1.00
CA GLY A 12 7.31 -14.03 1.29
C GLY A 12 8.60 -13.65 0.55
N LEU A 13 8.49 -13.31 -0.75
CA LEU A 13 9.64 -12.83 -1.55
C LEU A 13 10.23 -11.54 -0.97
N ILE A 14 9.39 -10.57 -0.65
CA ILE A 14 9.83 -9.30 -0.04
C ILE A 14 10.48 -9.57 1.31
N GLN A 15 9.89 -10.42 2.17
CA GLN A 15 10.43 -10.74 3.47
C GLN A 15 11.81 -11.36 3.38
N GLN A 16 12.02 -12.33 2.47
CA GLN A 16 13.31 -12.94 2.24
C GLN A 16 14.34 -11.93 1.73
N ALA A 17 13.96 -11.08 0.79
CA ALA A 17 14.83 -10.07 0.22
C ALA A 17 15.26 -9.01 1.26
N ILE A 18 14.34 -8.57 2.12
CA ILE A 18 14.65 -7.64 3.21
C ILE A 18 15.51 -8.30 4.27
N ASP A 19 15.22 -9.54 4.67
CA ASP A 19 16.05 -10.29 5.63
C ASP A 19 17.48 -10.50 5.11
N ASN A 20 17.64 -10.85 3.83
CA ASN A 20 18.93 -10.91 3.16
C ASN A 20 19.65 -9.53 3.21
N ARG A 21 18.91 -8.44 3.03
CA ARG A 21 19.48 -7.09 3.10
C ARG A 21 19.97 -6.74 4.50
N PHE A 22 19.20 -7.07 5.54
CA PHE A 22 19.61 -6.92 6.93
C PHE A 22 20.87 -7.74 7.22
N SER A 23 20.89 -8.99 6.80
CA SER A 23 22.05 -9.89 6.97
C SER A 23 23.31 -9.38 6.28
N ARG A 24 23.21 -8.85 5.05
CA ARG A 24 24.33 -8.21 4.32
C ARG A 24 24.85 -6.94 5.01
N LEU A 25 24.02 -6.31 5.83
CA LEU A 25 24.39 -5.14 6.64
C LEU A 25 24.85 -5.56 8.05
N GLY A 26 25.10 -6.83 8.30
CA GLY A 26 25.57 -7.35 9.58
C GLY A 26 24.52 -7.35 10.69
N LEU A 27 23.22 -7.27 10.34
CA LEU A 27 22.11 -7.39 11.26
C LEU A 27 21.56 -8.83 11.21
N GLN A 28 22.26 -9.76 11.82
CA GLN A 28 21.89 -11.17 11.95
C GLN A 28 21.19 -11.44 13.29
N GLU A 29 21.26 -12.65 13.81
CA GLU A 29 20.75 -12.99 15.15
C GLU A 29 21.43 -12.14 16.24
N GLU A 30 22.71 -11.81 16.02
CA GLU A 30 23.46 -10.82 16.79
C GLU A 30 23.97 -9.74 15.83
N ALA A 31 24.03 -8.50 16.32
CA ALA A 31 24.53 -7.38 15.52
C ALA A 31 26.04 -7.45 15.38
N MET A 32 26.55 -7.52 14.14
CA MET A 32 27.99 -7.47 13.87
C MET A 32 28.54 -6.04 14.04
N PRO A 33 29.84 -5.87 14.36
CA PRO A 33 30.48 -4.56 14.42
C PRO A 33 30.33 -3.78 13.11
N VAL A 34 30.07 -2.47 13.21
CA VAL A 34 29.82 -1.59 12.05
C VAL A 34 31.09 -1.39 11.22
N GLU A 35 32.25 -1.47 11.84
CA GLU A 35 33.58 -1.25 11.23
C GLU A 35 33.92 -2.29 10.14
N THR A 36 33.21 -3.41 10.09
CA THR A 36 33.38 -4.45 9.06
C THR A 36 32.72 -4.08 7.72
N LEU A 37 31.92 -3.01 7.69
CA LEU A 37 31.13 -2.59 6.54
C LEU A 37 31.80 -1.43 5.79
N SER A 38 31.51 -1.28 4.49
CA SER A 38 31.89 -0.10 3.72
C SER A 38 31.18 1.16 4.22
N ASP A 39 31.73 2.36 3.96
CA ASP A 39 31.17 3.64 4.42
C ASP A 39 29.71 3.85 3.99
N GLU A 40 29.37 3.45 2.76
CA GLU A 40 27.98 3.50 2.28
C GLU A 40 27.05 2.54 3.06
N GLN A 41 27.54 1.35 3.33
CA GLN A 41 26.82 0.35 4.11
C GLN A 41 26.66 0.78 5.56
N GLN A 42 27.67 1.43 6.14
CA GLN A 42 27.63 1.95 7.51
C GLN A 42 26.52 3.01 7.66
N THR A 43 26.38 3.90 6.67
CA THR A 43 25.32 4.92 6.71
C THR A 43 23.93 4.30 6.71
N LYS A 44 23.70 3.32 5.84
CA LYS A 44 22.43 2.55 5.80
C LYS A 44 22.20 1.75 7.08
N ARG A 45 23.26 1.16 7.61
CA ARG A 45 23.22 0.39 8.85
C ARG A 45 22.81 1.25 10.05
N ARG A 46 23.32 2.47 10.21
CA ARG A 46 22.96 3.38 11.30
C ARG A 46 21.47 3.68 11.37
N VAL A 47 20.83 3.85 10.21
CA VAL A 47 19.37 4.04 10.15
C VAL A 47 18.66 2.83 10.72
N LEU A 48 19.05 1.62 10.30
CA LEU A 48 18.46 0.37 10.79
C LEU A 48 18.71 0.13 12.27
N ASP A 49 19.93 0.44 12.75
CA ASP A 49 20.26 0.34 14.18
C ASP A 49 19.34 1.23 15.02
N THR A 50 19.04 2.45 14.55
CA THR A 50 18.11 3.35 15.22
C THR A 50 16.70 2.77 15.28
N ILE A 51 16.23 2.19 14.18
CA ILE A 51 14.91 1.53 14.11
C ILE A 51 14.84 0.35 15.08
N ILE A 52 15.84 -0.54 15.02
CA ILE A 52 15.90 -1.72 15.89
C ILE A 52 15.97 -1.29 17.37
N ALA A 53 16.79 -0.27 17.68
CA ALA A 53 16.89 0.24 19.05
C ALA A 53 15.54 0.78 19.58
N THR A 54 14.77 1.44 18.71
CA THR A 54 13.43 1.93 19.07
C THR A 54 12.49 0.76 19.39
N HIS A 55 12.46 -0.28 18.56
CA HIS A 55 11.66 -1.47 18.83
C HIS A 55 12.18 -2.25 20.06
N GLN A 56 13.49 -2.33 20.23
CA GLN A 56 14.10 -3.02 21.36
C GLN A 56 13.76 -2.35 22.70
N ALA A 57 13.67 -1.01 22.73
CA ALA A 57 13.22 -0.28 23.92
C ALA A 57 11.79 -0.64 24.34
N ALA A 58 10.94 -0.99 23.39
CA ALA A 58 9.56 -1.41 23.65
C ALA A 58 9.43 -2.91 23.97
N MET A 59 10.20 -3.76 23.30
CA MET A 59 10.07 -5.23 23.36
C MET A 59 11.09 -5.90 24.31
N GLY A 60 12.19 -5.23 24.65
CA GLY A 60 13.24 -5.73 25.54
C GLY A 60 14.19 -6.78 24.93
N ASN A 61 13.93 -7.25 23.71
CA ASN A 61 14.68 -8.31 23.03
C ASN A 61 15.11 -7.88 21.62
N TYR A 62 16.39 -8.05 21.30
CA TYR A 62 16.94 -7.71 19.98
C TYR A 62 16.33 -8.54 18.84
N ALA A 63 16.17 -9.84 19.01
CA ALA A 63 15.66 -10.73 17.97
C ALA A 63 14.20 -10.37 17.58
N GLU A 64 13.37 -10.04 18.55
CA GLU A 64 11.99 -9.57 18.32
C GLU A 64 11.97 -8.19 17.70
N ALA A 65 12.80 -7.27 18.17
CA ALA A 65 12.95 -5.93 17.60
C ALA A 65 13.40 -5.97 16.13
N ARG A 66 14.37 -6.83 15.82
CA ARG A 66 14.83 -7.06 14.44
C ARG A 66 13.69 -7.60 13.56
N LYS A 67 12.94 -8.58 14.06
CA LYS A 67 11.81 -9.17 13.35
C LYS A 67 10.72 -8.13 13.05
N GLU A 68 10.41 -7.27 14.00
CA GLU A 68 9.43 -6.20 13.80
C GLU A 68 9.95 -5.13 12.83
N ALA A 69 11.22 -4.74 12.92
CA ALA A 69 11.83 -3.83 11.95
C ALA A 69 11.79 -4.39 10.51
N ILE A 70 12.06 -5.68 10.34
CA ILE A 70 11.92 -6.35 9.03
C ILE A 70 10.48 -6.29 8.54
N LYS A 71 9.51 -6.59 9.40
CA LYS A 71 8.09 -6.59 9.07
C LYS A 71 7.61 -5.21 8.60
N GLU A 72 8.03 -4.13 9.26
CA GLU A 72 7.73 -2.75 8.84
C GLU A 72 8.37 -2.40 7.48
N CYS A 73 9.60 -2.84 7.23
CA CYS A 73 10.24 -2.66 5.92
C CYS A 73 9.51 -3.45 4.81
N VAL A 74 9.09 -4.69 5.11
CA VAL A 74 8.32 -5.53 4.19
C VAL A 74 6.98 -4.87 3.85
N PHE A 75 6.27 -4.39 4.84
CA PHE A 75 5.00 -3.70 4.68
C PHE A 75 5.15 -2.42 3.85
N THR A 76 6.20 -1.63 4.13
CA THR A 76 6.49 -0.39 3.39
C THR A 76 6.78 -0.67 1.91
N LEU A 77 7.63 -1.64 1.60
CA LEU A 77 7.95 -1.97 0.21
C LEU A 77 6.75 -2.55 -0.53
N PHE A 78 6.00 -3.46 0.11
CA PHE A 78 4.77 -4.01 -0.45
C PHE A 78 3.78 -2.90 -0.81
N ASN A 79 3.54 -1.96 0.10
CA ASN A 79 2.62 -0.85 -0.11
C ASN A 79 3.08 0.09 -1.23
N ARG A 80 4.37 0.40 -1.33
CA ARG A 80 4.93 1.19 -2.43
C ARG A 80 4.62 0.55 -3.77
N LEU A 81 4.94 -0.73 -3.92
CA LEU A 81 4.73 -1.44 -5.18
C LEU A 81 3.24 -1.62 -5.51
N ALA A 82 2.41 -1.96 -4.53
CA ALA A 82 0.97 -2.08 -4.70
C ALA A 82 0.30 -0.76 -5.10
N ALA A 83 0.69 0.35 -4.45
CA ALA A 83 0.17 1.68 -4.77
C ALA A 83 0.55 2.10 -6.20
N VAL A 84 1.82 1.93 -6.58
CA VAL A 84 2.27 2.22 -7.95
C VAL A 84 1.52 1.37 -8.96
N LYS A 85 1.33 0.07 -8.67
CA LYS A 85 0.58 -0.84 -9.56
C LYS A 85 -0.87 -0.39 -9.78
N VAL A 86 -1.55 0.05 -8.73
CA VAL A 86 -2.91 0.59 -8.84
C VAL A 86 -2.94 1.91 -9.59
N MET A 87 -1.95 2.79 -9.36
CA MET A 87 -1.88 4.09 -10.05
C MET A 87 -1.64 3.93 -11.54
N GLU A 88 -0.75 3.02 -11.96
CA GLU A 88 -0.48 2.77 -13.39
C GLU A 88 -1.68 2.14 -14.09
N ASP A 89 -2.37 1.18 -13.47
CA ASP A 89 -3.53 0.52 -14.08
C ASP A 89 -4.78 1.42 -14.17
N ARG A 90 -4.84 2.44 -13.31
CA ARG A 90 -5.87 3.49 -13.36
C ARG A 90 -5.46 4.71 -14.19
N GLU A 91 -4.34 4.63 -14.91
CA GLU A 91 -3.82 5.71 -15.76
C GLU A 91 -3.56 7.02 -15.01
N LEU A 92 -3.33 6.93 -13.70
CA LEU A 92 -2.95 8.07 -12.85
C LEU A 92 -1.45 8.36 -12.90
N PHE A 93 -0.66 7.36 -13.31
CA PHE A 93 0.79 7.44 -13.43
C PHE A 93 1.27 6.52 -14.56
N PRO A 94 2.37 6.84 -15.27
CA PRO A 94 2.92 6.00 -16.32
C PRO A 94 3.32 4.61 -15.80
N GLU A 95 3.32 3.59 -16.68
CA GLU A 95 3.67 2.22 -16.32
C GLU A 95 5.10 2.11 -15.78
N VAL A 96 5.24 1.78 -14.51
CA VAL A 96 6.51 1.60 -13.79
C VAL A 96 6.77 0.11 -13.51
N ILE A 97 5.74 -0.63 -13.10
CA ILE A 97 5.82 -2.04 -12.71
C ILE A 97 5.39 -2.95 -13.86
N ARG A 98 4.34 -2.58 -14.60
CA ARG A 98 3.83 -3.37 -15.73
C ARG A 98 4.88 -3.49 -16.82
N ARG A 99 5.19 -4.73 -17.22
CA ARG A 99 6.16 -5.03 -18.26
C ARG A 99 5.47 -5.32 -19.58
N ARG A 100 6.07 -4.84 -20.67
CA ARG A 100 5.60 -5.04 -22.04
C ARG A 100 6.64 -5.73 -22.89
N ALA A 101 6.25 -6.74 -23.66
CA ALA A 101 7.14 -7.42 -24.60
C ALA A 101 7.69 -6.46 -25.68
N GLU A 102 6.89 -5.49 -26.12
CA GLU A 102 7.25 -4.43 -27.08
C GLU A 102 8.33 -3.47 -26.55
N HIS A 103 8.54 -3.42 -25.24
CA HIS A 103 9.59 -2.64 -24.57
C HIS A 103 10.77 -3.51 -24.11
N GLY A 104 10.96 -4.71 -24.70
CA GLY A 104 12.02 -5.61 -24.29
C GLY A 104 11.83 -6.19 -22.89
N ASN A 105 10.58 -6.41 -22.49
CA ASN A 105 10.19 -6.88 -21.16
C ASN A 105 10.50 -5.88 -20.01
N LEU A 106 10.61 -4.61 -20.35
CA LEU A 106 10.66 -3.48 -19.41
C LEU A 106 9.28 -2.82 -19.32
N SER A 107 9.11 -1.99 -18.30
CA SER A 107 7.98 -1.05 -18.27
C SER A 107 8.26 0.14 -19.20
N TYR A 108 7.21 0.84 -19.62
CA TYR A 108 7.34 2.04 -20.45
C TYR A 108 8.26 3.08 -19.80
N SER A 109 8.01 3.39 -18.54
CA SER A 109 8.82 4.37 -17.80
C SER A 109 10.28 3.95 -17.63
N HIS A 110 10.55 2.64 -17.44
CA HIS A 110 11.93 2.16 -17.31
C HIS A 110 12.69 2.31 -18.64
N LYS A 111 12.04 2.01 -19.77
CA LYS A 111 12.62 2.22 -21.10
C LYS A 111 12.95 3.69 -21.33
N MET A 112 12.03 4.60 -21.03
CA MET A 112 12.26 6.06 -21.18
C MET A 112 13.39 6.54 -20.27
N TRP A 113 13.40 6.11 -19.01
CA TRP A 113 14.44 6.43 -18.05
C TRP A 113 15.84 6.01 -18.53
N LEU A 114 15.96 4.85 -19.18
CA LEU A 114 17.22 4.36 -19.77
C LEU A 114 17.69 5.17 -21.00
N GLU A 115 16.81 5.93 -21.62
CA GLU A 115 17.21 6.89 -22.68
C GLU A 115 17.88 8.11 -22.07
N GLU A 116 17.46 8.52 -20.88
CA GLU A 116 18.04 9.62 -20.12
C GLU A 116 19.28 9.20 -19.31
N HIS A 117 19.38 7.91 -18.95
CA HIS A 117 20.47 7.33 -18.16
C HIS A 117 21.14 6.15 -18.90
N PRO A 118 21.79 6.40 -20.04
CA PRO A 118 22.37 5.34 -20.88
C PRO A 118 23.48 4.53 -20.18
N GLU A 119 24.14 5.09 -19.16
CA GLU A 119 25.15 4.42 -18.33
C GLU A 119 24.56 3.27 -17.52
N GLU A 120 23.32 3.35 -17.14
CA GLU A 120 22.61 2.33 -16.33
C GLU A 120 22.22 1.08 -17.13
N ARG A 121 22.33 1.11 -18.46
CA ARG A 121 22.09 -0.08 -19.31
C ARG A 121 23.05 -1.25 -19.03
N ALA A 122 24.27 -0.93 -18.56
CA ALA A 122 25.26 -1.92 -18.18
C ALA A 122 25.15 -2.35 -16.70
N ALA A 123 24.33 -1.67 -15.91
CA ALA A 123 24.12 -1.99 -14.51
C ALA A 123 23.23 -3.23 -14.34
N GLU A 124 23.24 -3.78 -13.13
CA GLU A 124 22.43 -4.93 -12.74
C GLU A 124 20.93 -4.67 -13.03
N ARG A 125 20.31 -5.58 -13.84
CA ARG A 125 18.92 -5.41 -14.30
C ARG A 125 18.62 -4.03 -14.91
N MET A 126 19.59 -3.51 -15.69
CA MET A 126 19.48 -2.20 -16.34
C MET A 126 19.09 -1.08 -15.35
N GLY A 127 19.78 -1.04 -14.22
CA GLY A 127 19.59 0.00 -13.22
C GLY A 127 18.23 -0.03 -12.51
N LEU A 128 17.50 -1.16 -12.51
CA LEU A 128 16.15 -1.28 -11.96
C LEU A 128 15.99 -0.67 -10.57
N LYS A 129 16.99 -0.84 -9.71
CA LYS A 129 16.96 -0.30 -8.34
C LYS A 129 17.03 1.22 -8.31
N ASN A 130 17.89 1.83 -9.14
CA ASN A 130 18.04 3.27 -9.27
C ASN A 130 16.78 3.86 -9.91
N PHE A 131 16.29 3.24 -10.97
CA PHE A 131 15.03 3.59 -11.61
C PHE A 131 13.85 3.65 -10.61
N LEU A 132 13.65 2.59 -9.81
CA LEU A 132 12.56 2.59 -8.82
C LEU A 132 12.73 3.66 -7.75
N ARG A 133 13.97 3.92 -7.31
CA ARG A 133 14.24 4.99 -6.34
C ARG A 133 13.86 6.36 -6.90
N ASP A 134 14.24 6.63 -8.16
CA ASP A 134 13.94 7.90 -8.81
C ASP A 134 12.43 8.06 -9.04
N LYS A 135 11.73 6.98 -9.44
CA LYS A 135 10.26 7.01 -9.60
C LYS A 135 9.51 7.20 -8.28
N PHE A 136 10.01 6.65 -7.19
CA PHE A 136 9.43 6.92 -5.87
C PHE A 136 9.64 8.38 -5.44
N ALA A 137 10.81 8.97 -5.74
CA ALA A 137 11.05 10.37 -5.46
C ALA A 137 10.12 11.26 -6.30
N GLU A 138 9.95 10.98 -7.59
CA GLU A 138 9.01 11.67 -8.47
C GLU A 138 7.58 11.63 -7.93
N LEU A 139 7.11 10.45 -7.49
CA LEU A 139 5.78 10.30 -6.87
C LEU A 139 5.62 11.12 -5.58
N PHE A 140 6.69 11.24 -4.79
CA PHE A 140 6.64 12.10 -3.61
C PHE A 140 6.59 13.58 -4.00
N ASP A 141 7.38 14.00 -4.98
CA ASP A 141 7.43 15.40 -5.43
C ASP A 141 6.12 15.83 -6.08
N ASP A 142 5.50 14.94 -6.88
CA ASP A 142 4.26 15.23 -7.60
C ASP A 142 3.01 15.20 -6.71
N PHE A 143 2.93 14.24 -5.80
CA PHE A 143 1.70 13.97 -5.02
C PHE A 143 1.84 14.25 -3.53
N GLY A 144 3.05 14.48 -3.00
CA GLY A 144 3.28 14.71 -1.59
C GLY A 144 2.96 13.49 -0.69
N ILE A 145 2.93 12.27 -1.23
CA ILE A 145 2.54 11.06 -0.48
C ILE A 145 3.71 10.61 0.40
N PRO A 146 3.59 10.66 1.75
CA PRO A 146 4.71 10.37 2.66
C PRO A 146 5.30 8.97 2.48
N LEU A 147 4.51 8.00 2.01
CA LEU A 147 4.94 6.63 1.73
C LEU A 147 6.14 6.59 0.76
N PHE A 148 6.20 7.54 -0.20
CA PHE A 148 7.23 7.57 -1.25
C PHE A 148 8.45 8.44 -0.89
N LYS A 149 8.45 9.09 0.27
CA LYS A 149 9.55 9.94 0.71
C LYS A 149 10.88 9.17 0.68
N ALA A 150 11.93 9.78 0.13
CA ALA A 150 13.25 9.13 -0.05
C ALA A 150 13.92 8.77 1.29
N ASP A 151 13.74 9.61 2.31
CA ASP A 151 14.28 9.42 3.67
C ASP A 151 13.32 8.69 4.62
N HIS A 152 12.27 8.04 4.08
CA HIS A 152 11.37 7.23 4.90
C HIS A 152 12.16 6.11 5.59
N PRO A 153 12.10 5.97 6.92
CA PRO A 153 13.00 5.11 7.70
C PRO A 153 12.94 3.64 7.28
N TYR A 154 11.77 3.15 6.89
CA TYR A 154 11.55 1.76 6.46
C TYR A 154 11.69 1.56 4.94
N ALA A 155 12.12 2.58 4.20
CA ALA A 155 12.25 2.52 2.74
C ALA A 155 13.54 1.83 2.29
N ILE A 156 13.63 0.54 2.49
CA ILE A 156 14.77 -0.27 2.10
C ILE A 156 14.47 -0.99 0.80
N LEU A 157 15.34 -0.82 -0.19
CA LEU A 157 15.26 -1.56 -1.45
C LEU A 157 16.22 -2.75 -1.42
N PRO A 158 15.75 -3.95 -1.81
CA PRO A 158 16.56 -5.15 -2.04
C PRO A 158 17.58 -4.96 -3.18
N THR A 159 18.23 -6.04 -3.59
CA THR A 159 19.04 -6.08 -4.82
C THR A 159 18.16 -5.98 -6.06
N ALA A 160 18.77 -5.66 -7.20
CA ALA A 160 18.04 -5.56 -8.46
C ALA A 160 17.41 -6.89 -8.88
N ASP A 161 18.08 -8.03 -8.65
CA ASP A 161 17.54 -9.36 -8.94
C ASP A 161 16.34 -9.70 -8.05
N GLU A 162 16.43 -9.45 -6.74
CA GLU A 162 15.32 -9.65 -5.81
C GLU A 162 14.11 -8.76 -6.16
N LEU A 163 14.34 -7.50 -6.57
CA LEU A 163 13.30 -6.60 -7.05
C LEU A 163 12.66 -7.09 -8.35
N ASP A 164 13.45 -7.62 -9.28
CA ASP A 164 12.97 -8.18 -10.53
C ASP A 164 12.01 -9.35 -10.30
N GLU A 165 12.36 -10.24 -9.37
CA GLU A 165 11.51 -11.36 -8.97
C GLU A 165 10.20 -10.91 -8.33
N ILE A 166 10.27 -9.92 -7.42
CA ILE A 166 9.10 -9.33 -6.77
C ILE A 166 8.16 -8.69 -7.79
N ILE A 167 8.70 -7.88 -8.72
CA ILE A 167 7.92 -7.23 -9.77
C ILE A 167 7.28 -8.28 -10.70
N THR A 168 8.01 -9.34 -11.04
CA THR A 168 7.47 -10.45 -11.82
C THR A 168 6.28 -11.10 -11.10
N ALA A 169 6.37 -11.26 -9.79
CA ALA A 169 5.26 -11.81 -9.00
C ALA A 169 4.04 -10.87 -8.98
N PHE A 170 4.22 -9.55 -8.91
CA PHE A 170 3.11 -8.58 -9.05
C PHE A 170 2.43 -8.68 -10.42
N ASN A 171 3.21 -8.73 -11.51
CA ASN A 171 2.67 -8.86 -12.87
C ASN A 171 1.97 -10.21 -13.10
N SER A 172 2.33 -11.26 -12.36
CA SER A 172 1.68 -12.58 -12.49
C SER A 172 0.22 -12.61 -11.98
N ILE A 173 -0.22 -11.62 -11.21
CA ILE A 173 -1.59 -11.53 -10.71
C ILE A 173 -2.58 -11.35 -11.87
N GLU A 174 -2.27 -10.46 -12.80
CA GLU A 174 -3.11 -10.14 -13.95
C GLU A 174 -3.27 -11.33 -14.91
N LEU A 175 -2.23 -12.17 -15.00
CA LEU A 175 -2.21 -13.34 -15.89
C LEU A 175 -3.04 -14.51 -15.33
N ASN A 176 -3.57 -14.37 -14.13
CA ASN A 176 -4.36 -15.42 -13.47
C ASN A 176 -5.82 -15.31 -13.87
N GLU A 177 -6.40 -16.37 -14.43
CA GLU A 177 -7.80 -16.42 -14.86
C GLU A 177 -8.82 -16.12 -13.73
N GLN A 178 -8.46 -16.38 -12.47
CA GLN A 178 -9.33 -16.11 -11.31
C GLN A 178 -9.31 -14.64 -10.87
N CYS A 179 -8.20 -13.93 -11.16
CA CYS A 179 -8.04 -12.52 -10.80
C CYS A 179 -8.51 -11.60 -11.95
N GLY A 180 -8.15 -11.95 -13.19
CA GLY A 180 -8.46 -11.17 -14.39
C GLY A 180 -7.53 -9.96 -14.62
N GLU A 181 -7.53 -9.47 -15.84
CA GLU A 181 -6.67 -8.36 -16.25
C GLU A 181 -7.00 -7.04 -15.55
N ASP A 182 -8.27 -6.82 -15.22
CA ASP A 182 -8.75 -5.58 -14.63
C ASP A 182 -8.75 -5.58 -13.09
N ILE A 183 -8.14 -6.56 -12.45
CA ILE A 183 -8.16 -6.68 -10.98
C ILE A 183 -7.64 -5.42 -10.28
N TRP A 184 -6.62 -4.78 -10.84
CA TRP A 184 -6.02 -3.56 -10.28
C TRP A 184 -6.89 -2.31 -10.43
N LYS A 185 -7.87 -2.32 -11.33
CA LYS A 185 -8.85 -1.25 -11.50
C LYS A 185 -9.98 -1.32 -10.48
N GLY A 186 -10.13 -2.48 -9.80
CA GLY A 186 -11.17 -2.68 -8.80
C GLY A 186 -11.00 -1.78 -7.59
N ASP A 187 -12.07 -1.11 -7.15
CA ASP A 187 -12.03 -0.17 -6.02
C ASP A 187 -11.60 -0.83 -4.70
N ASP A 188 -11.83 -2.12 -4.57
CA ASP A 188 -11.58 -2.90 -3.35
C ASP A 188 -10.19 -3.54 -3.30
N ILE A 189 -9.39 -3.45 -4.38
CA ILE A 189 -8.15 -4.25 -4.52
C ILE A 189 -7.16 -3.99 -3.38
N LEU A 190 -6.91 -2.73 -3.03
CA LEU A 190 -5.98 -2.38 -1.94
C LEU A 190 -6.48 -2.92 -0.59
N GLY A 191 -7.78 -2.81 -0.32
CA GLY A 191 -8.39 -3.36 0.88
C GLY A 191 -8.22 -4.87 0.98
N TRP A 192 -8.48 -5.60 -0.11
CA TRP A 192 -8.29 -7.05 -0.15
C TRP A 192 -6.82 -7.45 -0.03
N MET A 193 -5.90 -6.68 -0.61
CA MET A 193 -4.48 -6.94 -0.46
C MET A 193 -4.02 -6.77 0.99
N TYR A 194 -4.47 -5.72 1.70
CA TYR A 194 -4.16 -5.52 3.10
C TYR A 194 -4.77 -6.57 4.02
N GLU A 195 -6.00 -6.98 3.76
CA GLU A 195 -6.64 -8.06 4.52
C GLU A 195 -5.90 -9.38 4.36
N ASN A 196 -5.49 -9.71 3.12
CA ASN A 196 -4.78 -10.94 2.81
C ASN A 196 -3.31 -10.89 3.26
N PHE A 197 -2.69 -9.72 3.33
CA PHE A 197 -1.32 -9.56 3.80
C PHE A 197 -1.12 -10.09 5.22
N ASN A 198 -2.08 -9.87 6.11
CA ASN A 198 -2.03 -10.32 7.50
C ASN A 198 -2.80 -11.63 7.74
N ALA A 199 -3.16 -12.36 6.70
CA ALA A 199 -3.98 -13.56 6.83
C ALA A 199 -3.32 -14.66 7.67
N VAL A 200 -1.99 -14.82 7.57
CA VAL A 200 -1.23 -15.83 8.33
C VAL A 200 -1.27 -15.51 9.82
N GLU A 201 -1.01 -14.27 10.21
CA GLU A 201 -1.02 -13.81 11.59
C GLU A 201 -2.43 -13.92 12.20
N LYS A 202 -3.48 -13.64 11.42
CA LYS A 202 -4.87 -13.83 11.84
C LYS A 202 -5.17 -15.31 12.18
N VAL A 203 -4.72 -16.23 11.34
CA VAL A 203 -4.90 -17.67 11.57
C VAL A 203 -4.12 -18.12 12.80
N GLN A 204 -2.85 -17.74 12.90
CA GLN A 204 -2.01 -18.09 14.05
C GLN A 204 -2.58 -17.57 15.38
N LEU A 205 -3.06 -16.31 15.40
CA LEU A 205 -3.67 -15.71 16.59
C LEU A 205 -4.95 -16.46 17.00
N LYS A 206 -5.75 -16.91 16.01
CA LYS A 206 -6.96 -17.67 16.27
C LYS A 206 -6.67 -19.08 16.79
N GLU A 207 -5.63 -19.73 16.26
CA GLU A 207 -5.22 -21.09 16.63
C GLU A 207 -4.49 -21.15 17.96
N SER A 208 -3.73 -20.12 18.34
CA SER A 208 -3.01 -20.07 19.61
C SER A 208 -3.95 -20.07 20.81
N GLY A 209 -5.19 -19.62 20.65
CA GLY A 209 -6.12 -19.44 21.77
C GLY A 209 -5.67 -18.43 22.81
N GLU A 210 -4.60 -17.67 22.54
CA GLU A 210 -4.09 -16.62 23.41
C GLU A 210 -5.12 -15.52 23.64
N LYS A 211 -5.09 -14.94 24.84
CA LYS A 211 -5.89 -13.76 25.14
C LYS A 211 -5.42 -12.59 24.23
N ILE A 212 -6.35 -11.99 23.50
CA ILE A 212 -6.03 -10.89 22.60
C ILE A 212 -5.63 -9.69 23.42
N GLU A 213 -4.37 -9.32 23.36
CA GLU A 213 -3.83 -8.11 23.95
C GLU A 213 -4.09 -6.92 23.02
N TYR A 214 -3.94 -5.71 23.56
CA TYR A 214 -4.27 -4.46 22.85
C TYR A 214 -3.53 -4.32 21.50
N ASP A 215 -2.28 -4.76 21.43
CA ASP A 215 -1.42 -4.75 20.24
C ASP A 215 -1.89 -5.71 19.14
N LYS A 216 -2.67 -6.75 19.48
CA LYS A 216 -3.19 -7.76 18.55
C LYS A 216 -4.64 -7.51 18.12
N VAL A 217 -5.35 -6.55 18.74
CA VAL A 217 -6.76 -6.25 18.41
C VAL A 217 -6.94 -5.84 16.97
N PHE A 218 -5.99 -5.08 16.41
CA PHE A 218 -6.06 -4.65 15.02
C PHE A 218 -6.05 -5.82 14.03
N LEU A 219 -5.30 -6.89 14.28
CA LEU A 219 -5.27 -8.07 13.43
C LEU A 219 -6.64 -8.74 13.33
N GLN A 220 -7.36 -8.81 14.45
CA GLN A 220 -8.69 -9.42 14.49
C GLN A 220 -9.77 -8.52 13.88
N SER A 221 -9.69 -7.22 14.12
CA SER A 221 -10.69 -6.23 13.67
C SER A 221 -10.46 -5.74 12.24
N GLN A 222 -9.31 -6.04 11.63
CA GLN A 222 -8.98 -5.67 10.25
C GLN A 222 -9.82 -6.50 9.27
N ILE A 223 -11.05 -6.06 9.04
CA ILE A 223 -11.97 -6.60 8.04
C ILE A 223 -12.21 -5.49 7.03
N TYR A 224 -11.91 -5.77 5.77
CA TYR A 224 -12.23 -4.84 4.71
C TYR A 224 -13.75 -4.81 4.48
N THR A 225 -14.34 -3.61 4.57
CA THR A 225 -15.78 -3.45 4.39
C THR A 225 -16.12 -3.59 2.90
N PRO A 226 -16.96 -4.57 2.49
CA PRO A 226 -17.32 -4.74 1.09
C PRO A 226 -17.93 -3.46 0.50
N GLN A 227 -17.62 -3.17 -0.76
CA GLN A 227 -18.06 -1.96 -1.47
C GLN A 227 -19.57 -1.72 -1.39
N TRP A 228 -20.38 -2.79 -1.49
CA TRP A 228 -21.83 -2.66 -1.42
C TRP A 228 -22.32 -2.15 -0.06
N VAL A 229 -21.64 -2.51 1.05
CA VAL A 229 -21.95 -1.97 2.39
C VAL A 229 -21.58 -0.50 2.46
N VAL A 230 -20.38 -0.14 1.98
CA VAL A 230 -19.93 1.26 1.94
C VAL A 230 -20.90 2.09 1.13
N LYS A 231 -21.27 1.63 -0.06
CA LYS A 231 -22.21 2.31 -0.94
C LYS A 231 -23.58 2.43 -0.29
N PHE A 232 -24.09 1.38 0.34
CA PHE A 232 -25.34 1.43 1.10
C PHE A 232 -25.31 2.50 2.19
N LEU A 233 -24.24 2.55 2.97
CA LEU A 233 -24.09 3.55 4.04
C LEU A 233 -24.00 4.98 3.48
N VAL A 234 -23.17 5.18 2.47
CA VAL A 234 -22.98 6.50 1.83
C VAL A 234 -24.27 6.98 1.18
N ASP A 235 -24.95 6.13 0.42
CA ASP A 235 -26.20 6.49 -0.27
C ASP A 235 -27.31 6.89 0.74
N ASN A 236 -27.40 6.19 1.87
CA ASN A 236 -28.42 6.46 2.90
C ASN A 236 -28.04 7.54 3.92
N THR A 237 -26.84 8.09 3.85
CA THR A 237 -26.40 9.22 4.66
C THR A 237 -26.16 10.46 3.81
N LEU A 238 -24.96 10.59 3.26
CA LEU A 238 -24.57 11.75 2.44
C LEU A 238 -25.38 11.89 1.16
N GLY A 239 -25.61 10.76 0.47
CA GLY A 239 -26.39 10.74 -0.76
C GLY A 239 -27.83 11.21 -0.56
N LYS A 240 -28.45 10.77 0.55
CA LYS A 240 -29.81 11.22 0.89
C LYS A 240 -29.84 12.72 1.18
N GLN A 241 -28.91 13.25 1.95
CA GLN A 241 -28.79 14.69 2.22
C GLN A 241 -28.56 15.49 0.93
N TYR A 242 -27.73 14.96 0.04
CA TYR A 242 -27.47 15.57 -1.26
C TYR A 242 -28.74 15.66 -2.13
N LEU A 243 -29.55 14.58 -2.19
CA LEU A 243 -30.82 14.59 -2.93
C LEU A 243 -31.88 15.49 -2.29
N GLU A 244 -31.86 15.68 -0.96
CA GLU A 244 -32.73 16.64 -0.29
C GLU A 244 -32.39 18.09 -0.67
N MET A 245 -31.09 18.41 -0.89
CA MET A 245 -30.63 19.72 -1.38
C MET A 245 -30.81 19.89 -2.88
N TYR A 246 -30.67 18.82 -3.65
CA TYR A 246 -30.73 18.82 -5.12
C TYR A 246 -31.68 17.73 -5.62
N PRO A 247 -33.04 17.95 -5.53
CA PRO A 247 -34.04 16.93 -5.85
C PRO A 247 -34.01 16.45 -7.29
N ASP A 248 -33.55 17.28 -8.19
CA ASP A 248 -33.48 16.98 -9.64
C ASP A 248 -32.19 16.22 -10.05
N SER A 249 -31.29 15.95 -9.08
CA SER A 249 -30.04 15.24 -9.34
C SER A 249 -30.29 13.78 -9.66
N ARG A 250 -29.67 13.29 -10.73
CA ARG A 250 -29.69 11.88 -11.12
C ARG A 250 -28.43 11.09 -10.72
N PHE A 251 -27.57 11.68 -9.93
CA PHE A 251 -26.27 11.14 -9.52
C PHE A 251 -26.33 9.71 -8.92
N MET A 252 -27.43 9.35 -8.23
CA MET A 252 -27.58 8.03 -7.61
C MET A 252 -28.50 7.08 -8.38
N ILE A 253 -28.97 7.50 -9.54
CA ILE A 253 -29.88 6.70 -10.38
C ILE A 253 -29.04 5.85 -11.30
N ASP A 254 -29.22 4.55 -11.24
CA ASP A 254 -28.65 3.59 -12.17
C ASP A 254 -29.27 3.83 -13.56
N GLU A 255 -28.43 4.05 -14.57
CA GLU A 255 -28.85 4.40 -15.93
C GLU A 255 -29.68 3.28 -16.60
N GLU A 256 -29.40 2.02 -16.29
CA GLU A 256 -30.08 0.86 -16.88
C GLU A 256 -31.46 0.63 -16.24
N THR A 257 -31.54 0.75 -14.91
CA THR A 257 -32.77 0.43 -14.16
C THR A 257 -33.65 1.65 -13.89
N GLY A 258 -33.10 2.86 -14.01
CA GLY A 258 -33.77 4.11 -13.65
C GLY A 258 -34.11 4.25 -12.16
N LYS A 259 -33.51 3.42 -11.30
CA LYS A 259 -33.77 3.35 -9.87
C LYS A 259 -32.48 3.47 -9.06
N THR A 260 -32.61 3.93 -7.81
CA THR A 260 -31.52 3.88 -6.85
C THR A 260 -31.36 2.45 -6.32
N LYS A 261 -30.12 1.93 -6.30
CA LYS A 261 -29.87 0.53 -5.89
C LYS A 261 -29.89 0.33 -4.39
N TYR A 262 -29.35 1.28 -3.64
CA TYR A 262 -29.13 1.14 -2.19
C TYR A 262 -29.86 2.18 -1.35
N LEU A 263 -30.45 3.22 -1.93
CA LEU A 263 -31.19 4.24 -1.22
C LEU A 263 -32.53 3.69 -0.70
N ILE A 264 -32.78 3.80 0.59
CA ILE A 264 -34.04 3.43 1.20
C ILE A 264 -35.01 4.60 1.03
N ALA A 265 -36.03 4.40 0.18
CA ALA A 265 -37.13 5.34 0.07
C ALA A 265 -37.89 5.43 1.43
N ASN A 266 -38.26 6.60 1.87
CA ASN A 266 -39.03 6.86 3.11
C ASN A 266 -38.27 6.68 4.45
N ALA A 267 -36.95 6.48 4.49
CA ALA A 267 -36.23 6.64 5.73
C ALA A 267 -36.24 8.11 6.13
N GLN A 268 -36.79 8.46 7.30
CA GLN A 268 -36.75 9.83 7.82
C GLN A 268 -35.29 10.25 7.99
N SER A 269 -34.90 11.38 7.35
CA SER A 269 -33.60 11.99 7.59
C SER A 269 -33.59 12.53 9.02
N CYS A 270 -32.60 12.15 9.81
CA CYS A 270 -32.27 12.91 11.00
C CYS A 270 -31.69 14.25 10.56
N VAL A 271 -32.55 15.23 10.38
CA VAL A 271 -32.18 16.63 10.16
C VAL A 271 -31.61 17.16 11.47
N CYS A 272 -30.37 16.84 11.76
CA CYS A 272 -29.65 17.43 12.86
C CYS A 272 -28.32 18.01 12.39
N ALA A 273 -28.30 19.32 12.28
CA ALA A 273 -27.14 20.19 12.47
C ALA A 273 -26.00 20.17 11.42
N SER A 274 -26.15 19.65 10.20
CA SER A 274 -25.03 19.63 9.26
C SER A 274 -25.21 20.44 7.96
N LEU A 275 -26.28 21.19 7.80
CA LEU A 275 -26.45 22.07 6.64
C LEU A 275 -25.33 23.12 6.50
N SER A 276 -24.74 23.58 7.62
CA SER A 276 -23.60 24.49 7.61
C SER A 276 -22.29 23.84 7.18
N LEU A 277 -22.10 22.54 7.47
CA LEU A 277 -20.89 21.79 7.09
C LEU A 277 -20.91 21.45 5.58
N MET A 278 -22.08 21.08 5.05
CA MET A 278 -22.24 20.78 3.64
C MET A 278 -22.15 22.05 2.76
N ALA A 279 -22.68 23.18 3.21
CA ALA A 279 -22.52 24.45 2.51
C ALA A 279 -21.05 24.90 2.41
N SER A 280 -20.22 24.59 3.41
CA SER A 280 -18.78 24.86 3.37
C SER A 280 -18.01 23.88 2.48
N LEU A 281 -18.51 22.64 2.29
CA LEU A 281 -17.91 21.63 1.39
C LEU A 281 -18.27 21.87 -0.09
N THR A 282 -19.46 22.42 -0.37
CA THR A 282 -19.89 22.72 -1.75
C THR A 282 -19.31 24.01 -2.32
N SER A 283 -18.79 24.91 -1.47
CA SER A 283 -18.09 26.12 -1.93
C SER A 283 -16.68 25.87 -2.48
N SER A 284 -16.13 24.68 -2.28
CA SER A 284 -14.87 24.24 -2.91
C SER A 284 -15.13 23.01 -3.77
N SER A 285 -15.33 23.22 -5.07
CA SER A 285 -15.64 22.19 -6.09
C SER A 285 -14.55 21.12 -6.30
N SER A 286 -13.53 21.07 -5.45
CA SER A 286 -12.37 20.14 -5.55
C SER A 286 -12.27 19.12 -4.42
N THR A 287 -13.18 19.07 -3.45
CA THR A 287 -12.98 18.31 -2.18
C THR A 287 -13.83 17.05 -2.03
N LEU A 288 -14.77 16.74 -2.91
CA LEU A 288 -15.54 15.49 -2.86
C LEU A 288 -14.67 14.21 -3.00
N PRO A 289 -13.60 14.16 -3.80
CA PRO A 289 -12.71 13.01 -3.84
C PRO A 289 -11.85 12.84 -2.55
N VAL A 290 -11.57 13.93 -1.85
CA VAL A 290 -10.67 13.92 -0.68
C VAL A 290 -11.28 13.22 0.54
N VAL A 291 -12.57 13.33 0.77
CA VAL A 291 -13.24 12.69 1.93
C VAL A 291 -13.28 11.17 1.77
N VAL A 292 -13.48 10.66 0.55
CA VAL A 292 -13.46 9.21 0.28
C VAL A 292 -12.03 8.66 0.36
N VAL A 293 -11.03 9.43 -0.10
CA VAL A 293 -9.62 9.07 -0.03
C VAL A 293 -9.10 9.08 1.43
N THR A 294 -9.55 10.02 2.28
CA THR A 294 -9.13 10.08 3.69
C THR A 294 -9.63 8.87 4.49
N PHE A 295 -10.79 8.30 4.16
CA PHE A 295 -11.27 7.05 4.78
C PHE A 295 -10.51 5.80 4.28
N LEU A 296 -9.98 5.82 3.06
CA LEU A 296 -9.20 4.71 2.46
C LEU A 296 -7.71 4.74 2.88
N PHE A 297 -7.20 5.90 3.30
CA PHE A 297 -5.81 6.11 3.72
C PHE A 297 -5.67 6.39 5.22
N MET A 298 -6.58 5.89 6.07
CA MET A 298 -6.26 5.89 7.51
C MET A 298 -5.01 5.04 7.72
N PRO A 299 -3.94 5.62 8.31
CA PRO A 299 -2.74 4.85 8.64
C PRO A 299 -3.12 3.69 9.55
N SER A 300 -2.46 2.57 9.39
CA SER A 300 -2.63 1.43 10.31
C SER A 300 -2.40 1.91 11.76
N PRO A 301 -3.08 1.33 12.75
CA PRO A 301 -2.93 1.74 14.15
C PRO A 301 -1.49 1.76 14.68
N CYS A 302 -0.57 1.07 14.02
CA CYS A 302 0.86 1.08 14.37
C CYS A 302 1.55 2.43 14.13
N SER A 303 1.06 3.29 13.22
CA SER A 303 1.66 4.61 12.99
C SER A 303 1.14 5.69 13.95
N MET A 304 0.11 5.43 14.76
CA MET A 304 -0.40 6.35 15.79
C MET A 304 0.37 6.32 17.12
N ILE A 305 1.32 5.39 17.30
CA ILE A 305 2.11 5.28 18.54
C ILE A 305 3.41 6.10 18.47
N CYS A 306 3.74 6.68 17.31
CA CYS A 306 4.93 7.50 17.10
C CYS A 306 4.64 8.97 16.80
N MET A 307 3.62 9.57 17.45
CA MET A 307 3.47 11.03 17.58
C MET A 307 3.36 11.43 19.03
#